data_91fa4017c0c1c024dbfaebdbe63eb7f3
#
_entry.id   91fa4017c0c1c024dbfaebdbe63eb7f3
#
_cell.length_a   1.000
_cell.length_b   1.000
_cell.length_c   1.000
_cell.angle_alpha   90.00
_cell.angle_beta   90.00
_cell.angle_gamma   90.00
#
_symmetry.space_group_name_H-M   'P 1'
#
loop_
_entity.id
_entity.type
_entity.pdbx_description
1 polymer ?
#
loop_
_entity_poly.entity_id
_entity_poly.type
_entity_poly.pdbx_seq_one_letter_code
_entity_poly.pdbx_strand_id
1 'polypeptide(L)'
;MEAARILVVGAGLAGLALARSLRQAGFAPELIERADRWDIAGTGMYLPANGVRALRALGLQDAVAARASDIPRQRVLDHRGRVLVDADMHQFWGGIGPCLALPRSELHQLLREGVPVRMGRTVRSLERPDGPVGVTFDDGSGAEFDLVVGADGLRSTVRRLAVDRRPPIPVGQQSWRFLAARPAEVTTWTVLLGRGTSFLSIPVGPGLVYCYADVTTGRAGGAAPNGDPVGQLRRRFAGFAAPVPGLLEQLDDPAKVHVAPIEQVAEERWGRGAVLLAGDAAHGMSPNMAQGGSLAFEDALVLAACLRDAGTISDAVAAFVARRSPRTAWVRAQTHRRDRTRNLPPFLRDLVLRSFGQRIFRSHYRPLLDPV
;
A
#
# COMPACT_ATOMS: atom_id res chain seq x y z
N MET A 1 -23.41 -19.11 -8.03
CA MET A 1 -22.11 -19.16 -7.30
C MET A 1 -22.21 -18.77 -5.81
N GLU A 2 -23.37 -18.43 -5.27
CA GLU A 2 -23.53 -18.04 -3.85
C GLU A 2 -23.04 -19.08 -2.83
N ALA A 3 -22.99 -20.35 -3.19
CA ALA A 3 -22.48 -21.45 -2.36
C ALA A 3 -20.98 -21.71 -2.48
N ALA A 4 -20.23 -20.90 -3.28
CA ALA A 4 -18.81 -21.13 -3.48
C ALA A 4 -18.02 -20.95 -2.17
N ARG A 5 -17.19 -21.93 -1.85
CA ARG A 5 -16.29 -21.90 -0.69
C ARG A 5 -15.04 -21.12 -1.06
N ILE A 6 -14.88 -19.92 -0.48
CA ILE A 6 -13.78 -19.02 -0.75
C ILE A 6 -12.88 -18.89 0.48
N LEU A 7 -11.59 -19.17 0.33
CA LEU A 7 -10.58 -18.90 1.35
C LEU A 7 -9.81 -17.61 1.01
N VAL A 8 -9.75 -16.69 1.95
CA VAL A 8 -8.87 -15.52 1.89
C VAL A 8 -7.74 -15.70 2.90
N VAL A 9 -6.50 -15.63 2.42
CA VAL A 9 -5.30 -15.84 3.26
C VAL A 9 -4.63 -14.49 3.52
N GLY A 10 -4.56 -14.10 4.80
CA GLY A 10 -4.00 -12.84 5.29
C GLY A 10 -5.07 -11.79 5.59
N ALA A 11 -5.12 -11.32 6.84
CA ALA A 11 -6.04 -10.29 7.31
C ALA A 11 -5.39 -8.89 7.43
N GLY A 12 -4.51 -8.57 6.49
CA GLY A 12 -4.06 -7.19 6.24
C GLY A 12 -5.15 -6.36 5.56
N LEU A 13 -4.82 -5.11 5.18
CA LEU A 13 -5.79 -4.21 4.54
C LEU A 13 -6.46 -4.82 3.30
N ALA A 14 -5.69 -5.56 2.47
CA ALA A 14 -6.20 -6.21 1.27
C ALA A 14 -7.21 -7.32 1.59
N GLY A 15 -6.85 -8.24 2.49
CA GLY A 15 -7.71 -9.37 2.84
C GLY A 15 -8.97 -8.96 3.60
N LEU A 16 -8.88 -7.99 4.49
CA LEU A 16 -10.05 -7.44 5.19
C LEU A 16 -10.99 -6.73 4.23
N ALA A 17 -10.47 -5.90 3.32
CA ALA A 17 -11.27 -5.24 2.29
C ALA A 17 -11.95 -6.27 1.37
N LEU A 18 -11.22 -7.31 0.97
CA LEU A 18 -11.75 -8.38 0.13
C LEU A 18 -12.84 -9.17 0.86
N ALA A 19 -12.61 -9.60 2.10
CA ALA A 19 -13.63 -10.32 2.87
C ALA A 19 -14.89 -9.49 3.06
N ARG A 20 -14.75 -8.18 3.33
CA ARG A 20 -15.87 -7.24 3.43
C ARG A 20 -16.62 -7.13 2.10
N SER A 21 -15.92 -6.93 0.99
CA SER A 21 -16.51 -6.80 -0.34
C SER A 21 -17.24 -8.07 -0.77
N LEU A 22 -16.65 -9.24 -0.53
CA LEU A 22 -17.27 -10.54 -0.80
C LEU A 22 -18.56 -10.74 0.02
N ARG A 23 -18.55 -10.36 1.29
CA ARG A 23 -19.75 -10.43 2.14
C ARG A 23 -20.87 -9.49 1.66
N GLN A 24 -20.51 -8.27 1.20
CA GLN A 24 -21.47 -7.34 0.59
C GLN A 24 -22.07 -7.91 -0.71
N ALA A 25 -21.30 -8.74 -1.44
CA ALA A 25 -21.76 -9.41 -2.65
C ALA A 25 -22.52 -10.74 -2.40
N GLY A 26 -22.77 -11.12 -1.13
CA GLY A 26 -23.55 -12.30 -0.76
C GLY A 26 -22.71 -13.57 -0.50
N PHE A 27 -21.38 -13.51 -0.58
CA PHE A 27 -20.50 -14.64 -0.27
C PHE A 27 -20.16 -14.72 1.21
N ALA A 28 -19.76 -15.90 1.67
CA ALA A 28 -19.31 -16.18 3.04
C ALA A 28 -17.85 -16.65 3.05
N PRO A 29 -16.85 -15.78 2.79
CA PRO A 29 -15.46 -16.18 2.73
C PRO A 29 -14.94 -16.59 4.12
N GLU A 30 -14.08 -17.62 4.16
CA GLU A 30 -13.23 -17.89 5.30
C GLU A 30 -11.99 -16.99 5.21
N LEU A 31 -11.72 -16.18 6.25
CA LEU A 31 -10.54 -15.34 6.34
C LEU A 31 -9.63 -15.85 7.45
N ILE A 32 -8.37 -16.12 7.11
CA ILE A 32 -7.35 -16.58 8.05
C ILE A 32 -6.18 -15.59 8.14
N GLU A 33 -5.58 -15.51 9.33
CA GLU A 33 -4.38 -14.70 9.60
C GLU A 33 -3.37 -15.54 10.41
N ARG A 34 -2.09 -15.49 9.98
CA ARG A 34 -1.02 -16.26 10.63
C ARG A 34 -0.66 -15.75 12.03
N ALA A 35 -0.83 -14.44 12.26
CA ALA A 35 -0.61 -13.87 13.59
C ALA A 35 -1.68 -14.35 14.57
N ASP A 36 -1.29 -14.63 15.82
CA ASP A 36 -2.18 -14.99 16.90
C ASP A 36 -2.87 -13.78 17.56
N ARG A 37 -2.33 -12.60 17.33
CA ARG A 37 -2.85 -11.29 17.81
C ARG A 37 -2.61 -10.18 16.80
N TRP A 38 -3.37 -9.10 16.92
CA TRP A 38 -3.18 -7.91 16.10
C TRP A 38 -1.95 -7.13 16.55
N ASP A 39 -0.97 -7.03 15.66
CA ASP A 39 0.20 -6.19 15.83
C ASP A 39 0.35 -5.32 14.57
N ILE A 40 -0.23 -4.13 14.63
CA ILE A 40 -0.21 -3.20 13.51
C ILE A 40 0.83 -2.12 13.79
N ALA A 41 1.94 -2.16 13.06
CA ALA A 41 3.00 -1.16 13.20
C ALA A 41 2.46 0.28 13.16
N GLY A 42 2.96 1.11 14.09
CA GLY A 42 2.59 2.52 14.21
C GLY A 42 3.10 3.37 13.04
N THR A 43 2.48 3.22 11.87
CA THR A 43 2.77 3.98 10.66
C THR A 43 1.53 4.72 10.19
N GLY A 44 1.73 5.80 9.41
CA GLY A 44 0.63 6.48 8.74
C GLY A 44 0.33 5.90 7.36
N MET A 45 -0.81 6.25 6.84
CA MET A 45 -1.23 5.90 5.48
C MET A 45 -1.87 7.12 4.81
N TYR A 46 -1.44 7.41 3.60
CA TYR A 46 -2.06 8.38 2.71
C TYR A 46 -2.95 7.64 1.71
N LEU A 47 -4.16 8.12 1.56
CA LEU A 47 -5.20 7.60 0.68
C LEU A 47 -5.53 8.64 -0.39
N PRO A 48 -5.03 8.51 -1.62
CA PRO A 48 -5.52 9.28 -2.75
C PRO A 48 -7.01 9.06 -2.98
N ALA A 49 -7.68 10.00 -3.66
CA ALA A 49 -9.14 9.98 -3.80
C ALA A 49 -9.69 8.71 -4.46
N ASN A 50 -8.95 8.04 -5.36
CA ASN A 50 -9.36 6.73 -5.89
C ASN A 50 -9.44 5.65 -4.79
N GLY A 51 -8.54 5.67 -3.81
CA GLY A 51 -8.61 4.78 -2.64
C GLY A 51 -9.78 5.12 -1.71
N VAL A 52 -10.05 6.41 -1.50
CA VAL A 52 -11.21 6.88 -0.73
C VAL A 52 -12.52 6.49 -1.44
N ARG A 53 -12.58 6.60 -2.77
CA ARG A 53 -13.70 6.11 -3.58
C ARG A 53 -13.93 4.61 -3.36
N ALA A 54 -12.89 3.81 -3.32
CA ALA A 54 -13.02 2.38 -3.03
C ALA A 54 -13.52 2.13 -1.60
N LEU A 55 -13.04 2.86 -0.60
CA LEU A 55 -13.53 2.77 0.77
C LEU A 55 -15.00 3.23 0.90
N ARG A 56 -15.45 4.19 0.08
CA ARG A 56 -16.87 4.55 -0.03
C ARG A 56 -17.72 3.37 -0.46
N ALA A 57 -17.29 2.64 -1.49
CA ALA A 57 -18.00 1.44 -1.96
C ALA A 57 -18.01 0.31 -0.90
N LEU A 58 -17.03 0.28 -0.01
CA LEU A 58 -17.00 -0.62 1.16
C LEU A 58 -17.81 -0.12 2.36
N GLY A 59 -18.49 1.05 2.24
CA GLY A 59 -19.29 1.65 3.32
C GLY A 59 -18.47 2.27 4.45
N LEU A 60 -17.20 2.62 4.20
CA LEU A 60 -16.27 3.08 5.23
C LEU A 60 -15.86 4.56 5.12
N GLN A 61 -16.34 5.29 4.10
CA GLN A 61 -15.87 6.65 3.84
C GLN A 61 -16.02 7.57 5.05
N ASP A 62 -17.20 7.61 5.64
CA ASP A 62 -17.51 8.56 6.73
C ASP A 62 -16.73 8.21 8.00
N ALA A 63 -16.61 6.91 8.32
CA ALA A 63 -15.84 6.44 9.47
C ALA A 63 -14.33 6.73 9.29
N VAL A 64 -13.82 6.64 8.07
CA VAL A 64 -12.43 6.99 7.73
C VAL A 64 -12.25 8.51 7.79
N ALA A 65 -13.15 9.29 7.22
CA ALA A 65 -13.09 10.75 7.21
C ALA A 65 -13.09 11.34 8.64
N ALA A 66 -13.87 10.74 9.56
CA ALA A 66 -13.92 11.15 10.96
C ALA A 66 -12.59 10.97 11.73
N ARG A 67 -11.70 10.10 11.25
CA ARG A 67 -10.40 9.77 11.88
C ARG A 67 -9.19 10.28 11.10
N ALA A 68 -9.40 10.75 9.88
CA ALA A 68 -8.34 11.17 8.98
C ALA A 68 -8.12 12.69 8.98
N SER A 69 -6.96 13.10 8.52
CA SER A 69 -6.72 14.46 8.06
C SER A 69 -7.07 14.56 6.58
N ASP A 70 -7.77 15.60 6.17
CA ASP A 70 -7.89 16.00 4.76
C ASP A 70 -6.55 16.53 4.25
N ILE A 71 -6.18 16.14 3.04
CA ILE A 71 -4.93 16.52 2.41
C ILE A 71 -5.21 17.33 1.14
N PRO A 72 -5.46 18.64 1.28
CA PRO A 72 -5.88 19.49 0.15
C PRO A 72 -4.75 19.78 -0.83
N ARG A 73 -3.49 19.62 -0.42
CA ARG A 73 -2.32 19.95 -1.25
C ARG A 73 -1.23 18.90 -1.11
N GLN A 74 -0.44 18.74 -2.19
CA GLN A 74 0.85 18.04 -2.16
C GLN A 74 1.96 19.00 -2.55
N ARG A 75 2.95 19.15 -1.67
CA ARG A 75 4.12 20.00 -1.87
C ARG A 75 5.39 19.18 -2.03
N VAL A 76 6.13 19.47 -3.07
CA VAL A 76 7.49 18.96 -3.28
C VAL A 76 8.45 20.12 -3.11
N LEU A 77 9.40 20.01 -2.19
CA LEU A 77 10.40 20.99 -1.87
C LEU A 77 11.80 20.45 -2.16
N ASP A 78 12.78 21.32 -2.39
CA ASP A 78 14.18 20.91 -2.26
C ASP A 78 14.54 20.76 -0.76
N HIS A 79 15.70 20.16 -0.45
CA HIS A 79 16.14 19.96 0.93
C HIS A 79 16.28 21.27 1.73
N ARG A 80 16.38 22.44 1.07
CA ARG A 80 16.46 23.76 1.68
C ARG A 80 15.09 24.42 1.87
N GLY A 81 13.99 23.71 1.57
CA GLY A 81 12.62 24.21 1.74
C GLY A 81 12.09 25.06 0.59
N ARG A 82 12.80 25.18 -0.55
CA ARG A 82 12.28 25.93 -1.71
C ARG A 82 11.27 25.06 -2.47
N VAL A 83 10.12 25.64 -2.78
CA VAL A 83 9.03 24.94 -3.47
C VAL A 83 9.44 24.61 -4.92
N LEU A 84 9.28 23.34 -5.28
CA LEU A 84 9.46 22.80 -6.62
C LEU A 84 8.12 22.52 -7.30
N VAL A 85 7.16 21.94 -6.54
CA VAL A 85 5.79 21.67 -7.00
C VAL A 85 4.84 21.96 -5.85
N ASP A 86 3.71 22.56 -6.16
CA ASP A 86 2.59 22.75 -5.23
C ASP A 86 1.30 22.40 -5.97
N ALA A 87 0.77 21.20 -5.74
CA ALA A 87 -0.38 20.64 -6.44
C ALA A 87 -1.63 20.68 -5.56
N ASP A 88 -2.71 21.22 -6.08
CA ASP A 88 -4.02 21.24 -5.45
C ASP A 88 -4.73 19.90 -5.69
N MET A 89 -4.99 19.16 -4.61
CA MET A 89 -5.61 17.82 -4.66
C MET A 89 -7.11 17.91 -4.85
N HIS A 90 -7.76 18.91 -4.27
CA HIS A 90 -9.20 19.09 -4.45
C HIS A 90 -9.51 19.43 -5.90
N GLN A 91 -8.73 20.32 -6.52
CA GLN A 91 -8.86 20.65 -7.94
C GLN A 91 -8.53 19.45 -8.85
N PHE A 92 -7.48 18.69 -8.54
CA PHE A 92 -7.05 17.57 -9.40
C PHE A 92 -8.03 16.42 -9.38
N TRP A 93 -8.47 15.99 -8.20
CA TRP A 93 -9.37 14.83 -8.06
C TRP A 93 -10.84 15.18 -8.27
N GLY A 94 -11.19 16.47 -8.24
CA GLY A 94 -12.53 16.98 -8.53
C GLY A 94 -13.63 16.26 -7.76
N GLY A 95 -14.67 15.82 -8.49
CA GLY A 95 -15.84 15.13 -7.91
C GLY A 95 -15.60 13.69 -7.44
N ILE A 96 -14.36 13.15 -7.50
CA ILE A 96 -14.08 11.78 -7.05
C ILE A 96 -14.11 11.70 -5.52
N GLY A 97 -13.51 12.67 -4.84
CA GLY A 97 -13.47 12.77 -3.39
C GLY A 97 -12.17 13.39 -2.86
N PRO A 98 -12.06 13.54 -1.54
CA PRO A 98 -10.87 14.08 -0.89
C PRO A 98 -9.71 13.08 -0.93
N CYS A 99 -8.49 13.57 -0.72
CA CYS A 99 -7.36 12.76 -0.31
C CYS A 99 -7.29 12.76 1.21
N LEU A 100 -7.18 11.60 1.82
CA LEU A 100 -7.20 11.45 3.28
C LEU A 100 -5.91 10.83 3.80
N ALA A 101 -5.56 11.11 5.04
CA ALA A 101 -4.44 10.45 5.70
C ALA A 101 -4.76 10.17 7.17
N LEU A 102 -4.45 8.95 7.63
CA LEU A 102 -4.74 8.48 8.98
C LEU A 102 -3.69 7.46 9.44
N PRO A 103 -3.61 7.17 10.75
CA PRO A 103 -2.81 6.05 11.22
C PRO A 103 -3.28 4.73 10.58
N ARG A 104 -2.35 3.88 10.16
CA ARG A 104 -2.66 2.59 9.52
C ARG A 104 -3.45 1.68 10.44
N SER A 105 -3.19 1.73 11.73
CA SER A 105 -3.94 1.00 12.77
C SER A 105 -5.43 1.35 12.78
N GLU A 106 -5.76 2.64 12.65
CA GLU A 106 -7.15 3.11 12.59
C GLU A 106 -7.89 2.55 11.36
N LEU A 107 -7.26 2.64 10.18
CA LEU A 107 -7.84 2.07 8.96
C LEU A 107 -8.03 0.55 9.06
N HIS A 108 -7.05 -0.15 9.64
CA HIS A 108 -7.13 -1.58 9.86
C HIS A 108 -8.27 -1.93 10.82
N GLN A 109 -8.43 -1.17 11.90
CA GLN A 109 -9.52 -1.35 12.85
C GLN A 109 -10.88 -1.21 12.17
N LEU A 110 -11.08 -0.15 11.36
CA LEU A 110 -12.32 0.07 10.62
C LEU A 110 -12.62 -1.07 9.62
N LEU A 111 -11.61 -1.56 8.91
CA LEU A 111 -11.78 -2.64 7.95
C LEU A 111 -12.16 -3.98 8.61
N ARG A 112 -11.64 -4.26 9.81
CA ARG A 112 -11.91 -5.53 10.51
C ARG A 112 -13.24 -5.56 11.26
N GLU A 113 -13.88 -4.42 11.50
CA GLU A 113 -15.17 -4.36 12.20
C GLU A 113 -16.22 -5.21 11.48
N GLY A 114 -16.79 -6.20 12.22
CA GLY A 114 -17.79 -7.13 11.68
C GLY A 114 -17.27 -8.17 10.70
N VAL A 115 -15.95 -8.29 10.50
CA VAL A 115 -15.33 -9.32 9.65
C VAL A 115 -14.76 -10.45 10.53
N PRO A 116 -15.30 -11.69 10.47
CA PRO A 116 -14.75 -12.81 11.18
C PRO A 116 -13.36 -13.17 10.63
N VAL A 117 -12.39 -13.40 11.53
CA VAL A 117 -11.03 -13.80 11.19
C VAL A 117 -10.59 -14.96 12.06
N ARG A 118 -10.06 -16.01 11.45
CA ARG A 118 -9.38 -17.09 12.18
C ARG A 118 -7.91 -16.73 12.35
N MET A 119 -7.54 -16.30 13.54
CA MET A 119 -6.17 -15.94 13.90
C MET A 119 -5.30 -17.18 14.14
N GLY A 120 -3.97 -17.03 14.09
CA GLY A 120 -3.00 -18.08 14.35
C GLY A 120 -3.02 -19.18 13.29
N ARG A 121 -3.42 -18.89 12.04
CA ARG A 121 -3.59 -19.90 11.00
C ARG A 121 -3.02 -19.45 9.66
N THR A 122 -2.28 -20.35 9.00
CA THR A 122 -1.77 -20.13 7.65
C THR A 122 -1.81 -21.39 6.80
N VAL A 123 -1.57 -21.23 5.51
CA VAL A 123 -1.54 -22.32 4.53
C VAL A 123 -0.15 -22.97 4.51
N ARG A 124 -0.09 -24.28 4.62
CA ARG A 124 1.12 -25.11 4.50
C ARG A 124 1.33 -25.62 3.07
N SER A 125 0.25 -26.14 2.43
CA SER A 125 0.30 -26.62 1.05
C SER A 125 -1.02 -26.36 0.31
N LEU A 126 -0.93 -26.27 -1.01
CA LEU A 126 -2.05 -26.15 -1.95
C LEU A 126 -1.91 -27.23 -3.02
N GLU A 127 -3.01 -27.93 -3.29
CA GLU A 127 -3.09 -29.02 -4.24
C GLU A 127 -4.21 -28.78 -5.25
N ARG A 128 -4.04 -29.28 -6.49
CA ARG A 128 -5.06 -29.21 -7.55
C ARG A 128 -5.55 -27.78 -7.84
N PRO A 129 -4.67 -26.85 -8.24
CA PRO A 129 -5.09 -25.47 -8.48
C PRO A 129 -6.06 -25.30 -9.67
N ASP A 130 -6.20 -26.32 -10.53
CA ASP A 130 -7.04 -26.30 -11.72
C ASP A 130 -8.47 -26.87 -11.46
N GLY A 131 -8.83 -27.18 -10.18
CA GLY A 131 -10.15 -27.63 -9.71
C GLY A 131 -10.43 -27.08 -8.33
N PRO A 132 -11.28 -27.70 -7.52
CA PRO A 132 -11.38 -27.39 -6.11
C PRO A 132 -10.00 -27.56 -5.45
N VAL A 133 -9.54 -26.50 -4.79
CA VAL A 133 -8.19 -26.42 -4.23
C VAL A 133 -8.16 -27.13 -2.90
N GLY A 134 -7.39 -28.22 -2.80
CA GLY A 134 -7.06 -28.86 -1.53
C GLY A 134 -6.08 -27.97 -0.75
N VAL A 135 -6.48 -27.57 0.45
CA VAL A 135 -5.68 -26.74 1.36
C VAL A 135 -5.31 -27.54 2.58
N THR A 136 -4.01 -27.65 2.88
CA THR A 136 -3.53 -28.13 4.19
C THR A 136 -3.04 -26.92 4.98
N PHE A 137 -3.53 -26.76 6.20
CA PHE A 137 -3.13 -25.70 7.11
C PHE A 137 -1.89 -26.10 7.93
N ASP A 138 -1.31 -25.15 8.64
CA ASP A 138 -0.12 -25.35 9.48
C ASP A 138 -0.37 -26.27 10.68
N ASP A 139 -1.61 -26.34 11.18
CA ASP A 139 -2.04 -27.29 12.22
C ASP A 139 -2.26 -28.73 11.71
N GLY A 140 -2.04 -29.00 10.42
CA GLY A 140 -2.22 -30.30 9.78
C GLY A 140 -3.66 -30.61 9.35
N SER A 141 -4.63 -29.76 9.69
CA SER A 141 -6.02 -29.91 9.20
C SER A 141 -6.11 -29.57 7.71
N GLY A 142 -7.09 -30.14 7.03
CA GLY A 142 -7.32 -29.93 5.59
C GLY A 142 -8.75 -29.50 5.28
N ALA A 143 -8.91 -28.76 4.16
CA ALA A 143 -10.21 -28.42 3.60
C ALA A 143 -10.11 -28.20 2.09
N GLU A 144 -11.24 -28.27 1.37
CA GLU A 144 -11.32 -27.94 -0.05
C GLU A 144 -12.06 -26.61 -0.23
N PHE A 145 -11.58 -25.80 -1.20
CA PHE A 145 -12.18 -24.52 -1.55
C PHE A 145 -12.29 -24.37 -3.07
N ASP A 146 -13.35 -23.72 -3.52
CA ASP A 146 -13.55 -23.43 -4.94
C ASP A 146 -12.63 -22.30 -5.41
N LEU A 147 -12.22 -21.41 -4.50
CA LEU A 147 -11.27 -20.31 -4.75
C LEU A 147 -10.41 -20.07 -3.50
N VAL A 148 -9.10 -19.95 -3.71
CA VAL A 148 -8.15 -19.49 -2.69
C VAL A 148 -7.55 -18.17 -3.13
N VAL A 149 -7.69 -17.11 -2.32
CA VAL A 149 -7.12 -15.79 -2.60
C VAL A 149 -6.03 -15.47 -1.59
N GLY A 150 -4.79 -15.38 -2.07
CA GLY A 150 -3.65 -14.89 -1.29
C GLY A 150 -3.66 -13.35 -1.21
N ALA A 151 -3.95 -12.84 -0.01
CA ALA A 151 -3.87 -11.42 0.35
C ALA A 151 -2.84 -11.21 1.48
N ASP A 152 -1.84 -12.09 1.53
CA ASP A 152 -0.85 -12.26 2.60
C ASP A 152 0.43 -11.44 2.38
N GLY A 153 0.33 -10.38 1.56
CA GLY A 153 1.31 -9.33 1.42
C GLY A 153 2.51 -9.68 0.54
N LEU A 154 3.53 -8.84 0.57
CA LEU A 154 4.69 -8.90 -0.32
C LEU A 154 5.44 -10.26 -0.24
N ARG A 155 5.53 -10.86 0.96
CA ARG A 155 6.15 -12.16 1.21
C ARG A 155 5.13 -13.31 1.23
N SER A 156 4.16 -13.26 0.33
CA SER A 156 3.04 -14.18 0.24
C SER A 156 3.45 -15.65 0.22
N THR A 157 2.89 -16.41 1.13
CA THR A 157 2.99 -17.87 1.17
C THR A 157 2.20 -18.49 0.03
N VAL A 158 1.00 -17.99 -0.25
CA VAL A 158 0.14 -18.46 -1.35
C VAL A 158 0.85 -18.28 -2.69
N ARG A 159 1.47 -17.09 -2.93
CA ARG A 159 2.28 -16.84 -4.13
C ARG A 159 3.38 -17.89 -4.29
N ARG A 160 4.15 -18.14 -3.24
CA ARG A 160 5.28 -19.06 -3.25
C ARG A 160 4.85 -20.51 -3.50
N LEU A 161 3.70 -20.92 -2.97
CA LEU A 161 3.19 -22.29 -3.10
C LEU A 161 2.62 -22.58 -4.49
N ALA A 162 1.90 -21.64 -5.09
CA ALA A 162 1.10 -21.96 -6.28
C ALA A 162 1.46 -21.14 -7.54
N VAL A 163 2.11 -19.97 -7.41
CA VAL A 163 2.23 -19.01 -8.53
C VAL A 163 3.68 -18.73 -8.91
N ASP A 164 4.51 -18.29 -7.95
CA ASP A 164 5.87 -17.86 -8.22
C ASP A 164 6.74 -18.00 -6.97
N ARG A 165 7.76 -18.86 -7.05
CA ARG A 165 8.68 -19.13 -5.93
C ARG A 165 9.75 -18.05 -5.71
N ARG A 166 9.87 -17.11 -6.63
CA ARG A 166 10.89 -16.05 -6.51
C ARG A 166 10.58 -15.16 -5.30
N PRO A 167 11.60 -14.84 -4.49
CA PRO A 167 11.44 -13.89 -3.40
C PRO A 167 11.19 -12.47 -3.93
N PRO A 168 10.66 -11.55 -3.11
CA PRO A 168 10.68 -10.13 -3.42
C PRO A 168 12.08 -9.64 -3.73
N ILE A 169 12.19 -8.68 -4.64
CA ILE A 169 13.46 -8.09 -5.05
C ILE A 169 13.64 -6.70 -4.47
N PRO A 170 14.86 -6.31 -4.03
CA PRO A 170 15.11 -4.98 -3.51
C PRO A 170 15.04 -3.93 -4.62
N VAL A 171 14.46 -2.77 -4.30
CA VAL A 171 14.40 -1.59 -5.19
C VAL A 171 15.68 -0.75 -5.13
N GLY A 172 16.56 -1.04 -4.17
CA GLY A 172 17.78 -0.27 -3.92
C GLY A 172 17.54 0.99 -3.10
N GLN A 173 16.56 0.93 -2.22
CA GLN A 173 16.20 2.00 -1.28
C GLN A 173 15.99 1.42 0.11
N GLN A 174 16.34 2.22 1.13
CA GLN A 174 16.08 1.96 2.55
C GLN A 174 15.13 3.01 3.08
N SER A 175 14.12 2.61 3.87
CA SER A 175 13.16 3.54 4.46
C SER A 175 13.13 3.47 5.99
N TRP A 176 12.78 4.61 6.59
CA TRP A 176 12.44 4.81 8.00
C TRP A 176 11.03 5.39 8.07
N ARG A 177 10.21 4.87 8.97
CA ARG A 177 8.81 5.28 9.13
C ARG A 177 8.51 5.42 10.61
N PHE A 178 7.85 6.52 10.99
CA PHE A 178 7.47 6.78 12.37
C PHE A 178 6.29 7.76 12.44
N LEU A 179 5.68 7.81 13.61
CA LEU A 179 4.70 8.84 13.98
C LEU A 179 5.34 9.79 15.00
N ALA A 180 5.00 11.07 14.91
CA ALA A 180 5.43 12.11 15.83
C ALA A 180 4.27 13.05 16.16
N ALA A 181 4.43 13.90 17.17
CA ALA A 181 3.50 15.01 17.41
C ALA A 181 3.58 15.99 16.23
N ARG A 182 2.42 16.43 15.75
CA ARG A 182 2.34 17.30 14.57
C ARG A 182 2.71 18.75 14.90
N PRO A 183 3.79 19.30 14.34
CA PRO A 183 4.07 20.72 14.39
C PRO A 183 2.98 21.53 13.65
N ALA A 184 2.69 22.75 14.13
CA ALA A 184 1.63 23.61 13.58
C ALA A 184 1.80 23.91 12.07
N GLU A 185 3.04 24.02 11.62
CA GLU A 185 3.39 24.28 10.21
C GLU A 185 3.16 23.08 9.27
N VAL A 186 3.02 21.85 9.81
CA VAL A 186 2.72 20.65 9.01
C VAL A 186 1.22 20.55 8.80
N THR A 187 0.73 21.19 7.77
CA THR A 187 -0.70 21.28 7.43
C THR A 187 -1.10 20.42 6.24
N THR A 188 -0.14 19.91 5.48
CA THR A 188 -0.42 19.14 4.25
C THR A 188 0.68 18.13 3.95
N TRP A 189 0.47 17.31 2.94
CA TRP A 189 1.48 16.38 2.43
C TRP A 189 2.67 17.16 1.89
N THR A 190 3.84 16.98 2.47
CA THR A 190 5.05 17.72 2.09
C THR A 190 6.24 16.77 2.03
N VAL A 191 6.94 16.73 0.89
CA VAL A 191 8.19 15.99 0.73
C VAL A 191 9.35 16.92 0.43
N LEU A 192 10.44 16.76 1.17
CA LEU A 192 11.71 17.45 0.90
C LEU A 192 12.66 16.48 0.18
N LEU A 193 13.26 16.94 -0.93
CA LEU A 193 14.13 16.15 -1.79
C LEU A 193 15.59 16.54 -1.67
N GLY A 194 16.44 15.63 -1.22
CA GLY A 194 17.90 15.72 -1.29
C GLY A 194 18.48 14.97 -2.49
N ARG A 195 19.77 14.68 -2.47
CA ARG A 195 20.45 13.85 -3.48
C ARG A 195 20.29 12.39 -3.09
N GLY A 196 19.43 11.64 -3.80
CA GLY A 196 19.13 10.25 -3.48
C GLY A 196 18.45 10.04 -2.14
N THR A 197 17.91 11.10 -1.52
CA THR A 197 17.22 11.07 -0.23
C THR A 197 15.90 11.82 -0.32
N SER A 198 14.90 11.39 0.44
CA SER A 198 13.65 12.14 0.60
C SER A 198 13.13 12.04 2.02
N PHE A 199 12.49 13.11 2.49
CA PHE A 199 11.80 13.13 3.77
C PHE A 199 10.39 13.67 3.57
N LEU A 200 9.41 12.85 3.86
CA LEU A 200 7.99 13.13 3.73
C LEU A 200 7.37 13.30 5.11
N SER A 201 6.54 14.34 5.26
CA SER A 201 5.67 14.56 6.41
C SER A 201 4.22 14.71 5.97
N ILE A 202 3.31 13.99 6.63
CA ILE A 202 1.87 14.01 6.31
C ILE A 202 1.08 14.11 7.61
N PRO A 203 0.15 15.08 7.80
CA PRO A 203 -0.80 15.06 8.89
C PRO A 203 -1.62 13.77 8.86
N VAL A 204 -1.78 13.06 9.99
CA VAL A 204 -2.53 11.80 10.06
C VAL A 204 -3.45 11.80 11.27
N GLY A 205 -4.66 12.28 11.09
CA GLY A 205 -5.61 12.44 12.18
C GLY A 205 -5.24 13.59 13.16
N PRO A 206 -5.90 13.65 14.32
CA PRO A 206 -5.68 14.72 15.30
C PRO A 206 -4.29 14.66 15.91
N GLY A 207 -3.56 15.76 15.85
CA GLY A 207 -2.31 15.96 16.60
C GLY A 207 -1.11 15.11 16.16
N LEU A 208 -1.22 14.28 15.12
CA LEU A 208 -0.15 13.38 14.65
C LEU A 208 0.35 13.76 13.26
N VAL A 209 1.62 13.48 13.01
CA VAL A 209 2.25 13.52 11.70
C VAL A 209 2.91 12.16 11.42
N TYR A 210 2.67 11.63 10.23
CA TYR A 210 3.41 10.49 9.71
C TYR A 210 4.64 10.98 8.97
N CYS A 211 5.79 10.45 9.36
CA CYS A 211 7.07 10.70 8.73
C CYS A 211 7.55 9.46 7.98
N TYR A 212 7.97 9.67 6.74
CA TYR A 212 8.61 8.65 5.91
C TYR A 212 9.89 9.25 5.35
N ALA A 213 11.00 8.64 5.66
CA ALA A 213 12.30 9.02 5.12
C ALA A 213 12.87 7.86 4.30
N ASP A 214 13.56 8.15 3.22
CA ASP A 214 14.25 7.13 2.46
C ASP A 214 15.58 7.62 1.87
N VAL A 215 16.44 6.63 1.58
CA VAL A 215 17.73 6.87 0.91
C VAL A 215 17.94 5.79 -0.16
N THR A 216 18.61 6.19 -1.25
CA THR A 216 19.11 5.25 -2.26
C THR A 216 20.34 4.52 -1.71
N THR A 217 20.32 3.18 -1.74
CA THR A 217 21.40 2.30 -1.23
C THR A 217 22.14 1.57 -2.36
N GLY A 218 21.66 1.69 -3.61
CA GLY A 218 22.15 0.91 -4.73
C GLY A 218 21.50 -0.48 -4.84
N ARG A 219 21.75 -1.16 -5.95
CA ARG A 219 21.11 -2.46 -6.29
C ARG A 219 21.43 -3.61 -5.32
N ALA A 220 22.51 -3.53 -4.58
CA ALA A 220 22.95 -4.58 -3.66
C ALA A 220 22.06 -4.73 -2.41
N GLY A 221 21.00 -3.90 -2.27
CA GLY A 221 20.11 -3.94 -1.11
C GLY A 221 20.93 -3.97 0.18
N GLY A 222 21.39 -2.81 0.67
CA GLY A 222 22.16 -2.79 1.91
C GLY A 222 21.40 -3.57 2.98
N ALA A 223 22.09 -4.46 3.70
CA ALA A 223 21.55 -5.09 4.89
C ALA A 223 20.88 -4.01 5.73
N ALA A 224 19.77 -4.34 6.41
CA ALA A 224 19.15 -3.42 7.36
C ALA A 224 20.28 -2.82 8.21
N PRO A 225 20.40 -1.49 8.30
CA PRO A 225 21.54 -0.90 8.96
C PRO A 225 21.60 -1.40 10.39
N ASN A 226 22.64 -2.17 10.72
CA ASN A 226 22.93 -2.54 12.10
C ASN A 226 23.21 -1.26 12.87
N GLY A 227 22.47 -0.99 13.94
CA GLY A 227 22.72 0.14 14.84
C GLY A 227 21.51 1.05 15.05
N ASP A 228 21.76 2.19 15.65
CA ASP A 228 20.77 3.17 16.06
C ASP A 228 20.05 3.83 14.86
N PRO A 229 18.75 3.54 14.61
CA PRO A 229 18.00 4.10 13.50
C PRO A 229 17.74 5.61 13.66
N VAL A 230 17.66 6.11 14.88
CA VAL A 230 17.43 7.53 15.17
C VAL A 230 18.70 8.34 14.84
N GLY A 231 19.85 7.89 15.27
CA GLY A 231 21.13 8.51 14.94
C GLY A 231 21.41 8.48 13.43
N GLN A 232 21.01 7.43 12.73
CA GLN A 232 21.11 7.37 11.28
C GLN A 232 20.23 8.42 10.60
N LEU A 233 18.97 8.58 11.00
CA LEU A 233 18.08 9.62 10.51
C LEU A 233 18.65 11.01 10.75
N ARG A 234 19.07 11.32 11.99
CA ARG A 234 19.64 12.61 12.35
C ARG A 234 20.85 12.98 11.49
N ARG A 235 21.79 12.03 11.29
CA ARG A 235 22.96 12.26 10.43
C ARG A 235 22.62 12.49 8.96
N ARG A 236 21.69 11.68 8.41
CA ARG A 236 21.36 11.71 6.97
C ARG A 236 20.54 12.94 6.58
N PHE A 237 19.73 13.46 7.50
CA PHE A 237 18.79 14.55 7.25
C PHE A 237 19.15 15.85 8.00
N ALA A 238 20.36 15.95 8.59
CA ALA A 238 20.82 17.14 9.32
C ALA A 238 20.76 18.44 8.52
N GLY A 239 20.94 18.38 7.20
CA GLY A 239 20.91 19.55 6.31
C GLY A 239 19.55 19.88 5.70
N PHE A 240 18.48 19.23 6.16
CA PHE A 240 17.14 19.48 5.66
C PHE A 240 16.48 20.63 6.41
N ALA A 241 15.69 21.44 5.68
CA ALA A 241 14.94 22.55 6.26
C ALA A 241 13.78 22.05 7.15
N ALA A 242 13.15 22.98 7.88
CA ALA A 242 11.94 22.71 8.65
C ALA A 242 10.87 22.04 7.74
N PRO A 243 10.06 21.11 8.27
CA PRO A 243 9.96 20.74 9.70
C PRO A 243 10.91 19.59 10.13
N VAL A 244 11.82 19.12 9.28
CA VAL A 244 12.59 17.90 9.48
C VAL A 244 13.42 17.89 10.79
N PRO A 245 14.22 18.91 11.13
CA PRO A 245 14.97 18.89 12.39
C PRO A 245 14.07 18.71 13.62
N GLY A 246 13.01 19.50 13.74
CA GLY A 246 12.12 19.43 14.91
C GLY A 246 11.34 18.11 15.00
N LEU A 247 11.07 17.44 13.86
CA LEU A 247 10.48 16.10 13.85
C LEU A 247 11.48 15.03 14.31
N LEU A 248 12.75 15.16 13.95
CA LEU A 248 13.80 14.22 14.37
C LEU A 248 14.20 14.40 15.84
N GLU A 249 14.09 15.61 16.39
CA GLU A 249 14.30 15.89 17.81
C GLU A 249 13.31 15.15 18.72
N GLN A 250 12.08 14.92 18.25
CA GLN A 250 11.05 14.18 18.99
C GLN A 250 11.32 12.67 19.09
N LEU A 251 12.28 12.13 18.33
CA LEU A 251 12.60 10.71 18.33
C LEU A 251 13.55 10.40 19.49
N ASP A 252 13.00 9.88 20.56
CA ASP A 252 13.70 9.44 21.77
C ASP A 252 13.86 7.91 21.88
N ASP A 253 13.00 7.16 21.19
CA ASP A 253 12.91 5.71 21.25
C ASP A 253 13.11 5.07 19.87
N PRO A 254 14.22 4.33 19.65
CA PRO A 254 14.47 3.62 18.41
C PRO A 254 13.40 2.58 18.03
N ALA A 255 12.68 2.03 19.01
CA ALA A 255 11.63 1.04 18.77
C ALA A 255 10.40 1.65 18.07
N LYS A 256 10.22 2.97 18.14
CA LYS A 256 9.16 3.71 17.43
C LYS A 256 9.48 3.91 15.94
N VAL A 257 10.71 3.59 15.50
CA VAL A 257 11.15 3.79 14.12
C VAL A 257 11.17 2.45 13.38
N HIS A 258 10.24 2.29 12.46
CA HIS A 258 10.23 1.12 11.58
C HIS A 258 11.21 1.30 10.43
N VAL A 259 12.22 0.45 10.38
CA VAL A 259 13.27 0.46 9.35
C VAL A 259 13.12 -0.76 8.46
N ALA A 260 13.06 -0.55 7.15
CA ALA A 260 12.96 -1.66 6.19
C ALA A 260 13.57 -1.30 4.83
N PRO A 261 14.18 -2.27 4.13
CA PRO A 261 14.46 -2.11 2.72
C PRO A 261 13.13 -1.98 1.95
N ILE A 262 13.15 -1.23 0.86
CA ILE A 262 12.03 -1.20 -0.06
C ILE A 262 12.19 -2.36 -1.04
N GLU A 263 11.20 -3.22 -1.08
CA GLU A 263 11.14 -4.40 -1.91
C GLU A 263 9.88 -4.39 -2.78
N GLN A 264 9.90 -5.15 -3.86
CA GLN A 264 8.75 -5.35 -4.75
C GLN A 264 8.67 -6.79 -5.22
N VAL A 265 7.53 -7.23 -5.72
CA VAL A 265 7.43 -8.52 -6.41
C VAL A 265 8.33 -8.51 -7.66
N ALA A 266 8.99 -9.63 -7.92
CA ALA A 266 9.90 -9.75 -9.08
C ALA A 266 9.15 -9.54 -10.40
N GLU A 267 7.94 -10.09 -10.48
CA GLU A 267 7.04 -9.96 -11.62
C GLU A 267 5.59 -9.95 -11.14
N GLU A 268 4.74 -9.17 -11.80
CA GLU A 268 3.31 -9.17 -11.53
C GLU A 268 2.70 -10.47 -12.06
N ARG A 269 2.12 -11.24 -11.16
CA ARG A 269 1.40 -12.47 -11.47
C ARG A 269 0.17 -12.57 -10.59
N TRP A 270 -0.95 -12.87 -11.19
CA TRP A 270 -2.25 -12.80 -10.53
C TRP A 270 -2.72 -14.14 -9.96
N GLY A 271 -2.27 -15.26 -10.52
CA GLY A 271 -2.70 -16.55 -10.02
C GLY A 271 -2.42 -17.71 -10.97
N ARG A 272 -2.96 -18.88 -10.60
CA ARG A 272 -3.00 -20.08 -11.40
C ARG A 272 -4.27 -20.86 -11.07
N GLY A 273 -5.12 -21.11 -12.08
CA GLY A 273 -6.40 -21.82 -11.88
C GLY A 273 -7.28 -21.14 -10.85
N ALA A 274 -7.71 -21.87 -9.84
CA ALA A 274 -8.53 -21.39 -8.72
C ALA A 274 -7.70 -20.80 -7.54
N VAL A 275 -6.40 -20.56 -7.73
CA VAL A 275 -5.56 -19.84 -6.76
C VAL A 275 -5.24 -18.47 -7.31
N LEU A 276 -5.75 -17.41 -6.68
CA LEU A 276 -5.61 -16.02 -7.06
C LEU A 276 -4.79 -15.24 -6.03
N LEU A 277 -4.18 -14.14 -6.44
CA LEU A 277 -3.49 -13.20 -5.56
C LEU A 277 -4.15 -11.82 -5.64
N ALA A 278 -4.11 -11.06 -4.53
CA ALA A 278 -4.60 -9.69 -4.45
C ALA A 278 -3.67 -8.80 -3.61
N GLY A 279 -3.71 -7.50 -3.85
CA GLY A 279 -2.87 -6.53 -3.16
C GLY A 279 -1.38 -6.80 -3.36
N ASP A 280 -0.57 -6.54 -2.34
CA ASP A 280 0.90 -6.71 -2.42
C ASP A 280 1.34 -8.15 -2.73
N ALA A 281 0.50 -9.15 -2.50
CA ALA A 281 0.76 -10.53 -2.91
C ALA A 281 0.82 -10.67 -4.44
N ALA A 282 0.02 -9.91 -5.19
CA ALA A 282 0.00 -9.89 -6.65
C ALA A 282 0.98 -8.86 -7.24
N HIS A 283 0.94 -7.63 -6.74
CA HIS A 283 1.55 -6.46 -7.40
C HIS A 283 2.33 -5.54 -6.45
N GLY A 284 2.82 -6.05 -5.30
CA GLY A 284 3.61 -5.27 -4.35
C GLY A 284 4.75 -4.53 -5.02
N MET A 285 4.84 -3.22 -4.78
CA MET A 285 5.78 -2.30 -5.43
C MET A 285 6.28 -1.22 -4.47
N SER A 286 7.28 -0.45 -4.90
CA SER A 286 7.76 0.74 -4.17
C SER A 286 6.60 1.71 -3.85
N PRO A 287 6.60 2.35 -2.64
CA PRO A 287 5.50 3.20 -2.19
C PRO A 287 5.44 4.58 -2.86
N ASN A 288 6.30 4.87 -3.82
CA ASN A 288 6.50 6.21 -4.38
C ASN A 288 5.28 6.82 -5.12
N MET A 289 4.28 6.01 -5.44
CA MET A 289 2.99 6.49 -5.97
C MET A 289 1.87 6.52 -4.91
N ALA A 290 2.15 6.03 -3.70
CA ALA A 290 1.16 5.88 -2.62
C ALA A 290 -0.13 5.16 -3.04
N GLN A 291 -0.01 4.17 -3.93
CA GLN A 291 -1.17 3.48 -4.54
C GLN A 291 -1.40 2.06 -4.01
N GLY A 292 -0.46 1.43 -3.29
CA GLY A 292 -0.56 0.03 -2.90
C GLY A 292 -1.88 -0.32 -2.18
N GLY A 293 -2.27 0.48 -1.18
CA GLY A 293 -3.54 0.29 -0.48
C GLY A 293 -4.77 0.57 -1.34
N SER A 294 -4.73 1.64 -2.15
CA SER A 294 -5.84 1.99 -3.06
C SER A 294 -6.09 0.88 -4.07
N LEU A 295 -5.02 0.33 -4.68
CA LEU A 295 -5.11 -0.79 -5.61
C LEU A 295 -5.67 -2.05 -4.94
N ALA A 296 -5.27 -2.33 -3.69
CA ALA A 296 -5.80 -3.47 -2.93
C ALA A 296 -7.31 -3.34 -2.63
N PHE A 297 -7.80 -2.14 -2.35
CA PHE A 297 -9.23 -1.90 -2.17
C PHE A 297 -10.00 -2.02 -3.49
N GLU A 298 -9.41 -1.53 -4.58
CA GLU A 298 -9.97 -1.72 -5.92
C GLU A 298 -10.00 -3.21 -6.31
N ASP A 299 -8.95 -3.99 -5.98
CA ASP A 299 -8.94 -5.46 -6.19
C ASP A 299 -10.14 -6.12 -5.49
N ALA A 300 -10.38 -5.75 -4.23
CA ALA A 300 -11.47 -6.29 -3.43
C ALA A 300 -12.84 -6.09 -4.09
N LEU A 301 -13.10 -4.87 -4.56
CA LEU A 301 -14.37 -4.51 -5.21
C LEU A 301 -14.53 -5.23 -6.56
N VAL A 302 -13.49 -5.22 -7.38
CA VAL A 302 -13.54 -5.82 -8.73
C VAL A 302 -13.69 -7.34 -8.65
N LEU A 303 -12.97 -8.01 -7.73
CA LEU A 303 -13.08 -9.46 -7.57
C LEU A 303 -14.48 -9.86 -7.10
N ALA A 304 -15.03 -9.16 -6.12
CA ALA A 304 -16.39 -9.43 -5.64
C ALA A 304 -17.43 -9.22 -6.74
N ALA A 305 -17.29 -8.18 -7.56
CA ALA A 305 -18.17 -7.93 -8.70
C ALA A 305 -18.04 -9.04 -9.77
N CYS A 306 -16.82 -9.43 -10.14
CA CYS A 306 -16.59 -10.50 -11.10
C CYS A 306 -17.17 -11.84 -10.63
N LEU A 307 -17.01 -12.19 -9.33
CA LEU A 307 -17.59 -13.41 -8.77
C LEU A 307 -19.12 -13.39 -8.74
N ARG A 308 -19.73 -12.24 -8.49
CA ARG A 308 -21.19 -12.09 -8.52
C ARG A 308 -21.74 -12.25 -9.94
N ASP A 309 -21.07 -11.66 -10.94
CA ASP A 309 -21.60 -11.51 -12.30
C ASP A 309 -21.23 -12.68 -13.22
N ALA A 310 -20.22 -13.49 -12.91
CA ALA A 310 -19.78 -14.62 -13.73
C ALA A 310 -20.55 -15.92 -13.43
N GLY A 311 -20.58 -16.81 -14.42
CA GLY A 311 -21.17 -18.16 -14.29
C GLY A 311 -20.26 -19.17 -13.60
N THR A 312 -18.92 -19.02 -13.74
CA THR A 312 -17.91 -19.92 -13.14
C THR A 312 -16.81 -19.15 -12.43
N ILE A 313 -16.09 -19.81 -11.51
CA ILE A 313 -14.90 -19.24 -10.85
C ILE A 313 -13.82 -18.87 -11.88
N SER A 314 -13.61 -19.72 -12.89
CA SER A 314 -12.63 -19.48 -13.95
C SER A 314 -12.91 -18.19 -14.72
N ASP A 315 -14.17 -17.96 -15.10
CA ASP A 315 -14.60 -16.73 -15.81
C ASP A 315 -14.43 -15.49 -14.92
N ALA A 316 -14.80 -15.61 -13.63
CA ALA A 316 -14.61 -14.54 -12.66
C ALA A 316 -13.14 -14.15 -12.50
N VAL A 317 -12.24 -15.13 -12.36
CA VAL A 317 -10.79 -14.91 -12.26
C VAL A 317 -10.24 -14.27 -13.52
N ALA A 318 -10.63 -14.77 -14.70
CA ALA A 318 -10.22 -14.20 -15.98
C ALA A 318 -10.68 -12.74 -16.14
N ALA A 319 -11.93 -12.45 -15.83
CA ALA A 319 -12.50 -11.10 -15.88
C ALA A 319 -11.80 -10.15 -14.88
N PHE A 320 -11.52 -10.62 -13.67
CA PHE A 320 -10.80 -9.86 -12.66
C PHE A 320 -9.40 -9.48 -13.15
N VAL A 321 -8.62 -10.44 -13.64
CA VAL A 321 -7.27 -10.19 -14.15
C VAL A 321 -7.29 -9.22 -15.32
N ALA A 322 -8.22 -9.40 -16.27
CA ALA A 322 -8.36 -8.52 -17.43
C ALA A 322 -8.68 -7.06 -17.03
N ARG A 323 -9.48 -6.85 -15.98
CA ARG A 323 -9.83 -5.51 -15.48
C ARG A 323 -8.71 -4.87 -14.66
N ARG A 324 -7.95 -5.67 -13.87
CA ARG A 324 -6.99 -5.12 -12.91
C ARG A 324 -5.58 -4.93 -13.47
N SER A 325 -5.11 -5.88 -14.30
CA SER A 325 -3.72 -5.89 -14.74
C SER A 325 -3.28 -4.62 -15.51
N PRO A 326 -4.09 -3.99 -16.40
CA PRO A 326 -3.66 -2.76 -17.06
C PRO A 326 -3.43 -1.59 -16.10
N ARG A 327 -4.29 -1.48 -15.06
CA ARG A 327 -4.20 -0.38 -14.09
C ARG A 327 -3.02 -0.55 -13.14
N THR A 328 -2.79 -1.75 -12.64
CA THR A 328 -1.64 -2.05 -11.78
C THR A 328 -0.33 -1.92 -12.54
N ALA A 329 -0.26 -2.42 -13.78
CA ALA A 329 0.90 -2.26 -14.65
C ALA A 329 1.21 -0.78 -14.93
N TRP A 330 0.18 0.05 -15.15
CA TRP A 330 0.35 1.50 -15.27
C TRP A 330 1.00 2.10 -14.02
N VAL A 331 0.43 1.84 -12.84
CA VAL A 331 0.96 2.38 -11.57
C VAL A 331 2.39 1.92 -11.34
N ARG A 332 2.69 0.64 -11.61
CA ARG A 332 4.04 0.09 -11.52
C ARG A 332 5.02 0.80 -12.45
N ALA A 333 4.63 1.06 -13.70
CA ALA A 333 5.45 1.79 -14.65
C ALA A 333 5.75 3.22 -14.18
N GLN A 334 4.74 3.93 -13.65
CA GLN A 334 4.94 5.28 -13.10
C GLN A 334 5.82 5.26 -11.83
N THR A 335 5.65 4.26 -10.97
CA THR A 335 6.50 4.04 -9.79
C THR A 335 7.96 3.87 -10.20
N HIS A 336 8.25 2.98 -11.15
CA HIS A 336 9.61 2.78 -11.66
C HIS A 336 10.19 4.04 -12.32
N ARG A 337 9.36 4.83 -13.01
CA ARG A 337 9.80 6.10 -13.59
C ARG A 337 10.23 7.09 -12.50
N ARG A 338 9.46 7.21 -11.42
CA ARG A 338 9.82 8.04 -10.26
C ARG A 338 11.09 7.55 -9.56
N ASP A 339 11.24 6.25 -9.37
CA ASP A 339 12.44 5.66 -8.77
C ASP A 339 13.71 5.99 -9.56
N ARG A 340 13.63 6.03 -10.89
CA ARG A 340 14.75 6.41 -11.76
C ARG A 340 15.06 7.90 -11.70
N THR A 341 14.04 8.76 -11.71
CA THR A 341 14.22 10.22 -11.79
C THR A 341 14.70 10.83 -10.48
N ARG A 342 14.49 10.16 -9.32
CA ARG A 342 14.96 10.65 -8.02
C ARG A 342 16.49 10.78 -7.92
N ASN A 343 17.23 9.99 -8.70
CA ASN A 343 18.70 9.98 -8.70
C ASN A 343 19.32 11.01 -9.67
N LEU A 344 18.52 11.78 -10.38
CA LEU A 344 19.02 12.88 -11.20
C LEU A 344 19.78 13.91 -10.34
N PRO A 345 20.80 14.57 -10.90
CA PRO A 345 21.47 15.66 -10.21
C PRO A 345 20.43 16.68 -9.73
N PRO A 346 20.52 17.15 -8.46
CA PRO A 346 19.49 18.01 -7.87
C PRO A 346 19.17 19.25 -8.71
N PHE A 347 20.16 19.91 -9.29
CA PHE A 347 19.94 21.11 -10.10
C PHE A 347 19.06 20.84 -11.34
N LEU A 348 19.28 19.69 -12.01
CA LEU A 348 18.50 19.29 -13.19
C LEU A 348 17.10 18.86 -12.80
N ARG A 349 16.99 18.00 -11.77
CA ARG A 349 15.71 17.55 -11.22
C ARG A 349 14.84 18.74 -10.79
N ASP A 350 15.42 19.68 -10.05
CA ASP A 350 14.71 20.81 -9.48
C ASP A 350 14.24 21.77 -10.59
N LEU A 351 15.05 21.98 -11.64
CA LEU A 351 14.66 22.75 -12.82
C LEU A 351 13.46 22.09 -13.53
N VAL A 352 13.52 20.78 -13.77
CA VAL A 352 12.43 20.03 -14.41
C VAL A 352 11.15 20.08 -13.58
N LEU A 353 11.26 19.89 -12.25
CA LEU A 353 10.09 19.94 -11.37
C LEU A 353 9.46 21.32 -11.29
N ARG A 354 10.24 22.41 -11.26
CA ARG A 354 9.70 23.77 -11.29
C ARG A 354 8.99 24.09 -12.60
N SER A 355 9.55 23.66 -13.74
CA SER A 355 9.00 23.99 -15.06
C SER A 355 7.82 23.09 -15.44
N PHE A 356 7.84 21.81 -15.07
CA PHE A 356 6.89 20.82 -15.57
C PHE A 356 6.22 19.99 -14.47
N GLY A 357 6.51 20.23 -13.20
CA GLY A 357 6.12 19.36 -12.09
C GLY A 357 4.61 19.14 -12.00
N GLN A 358 3.78 20.14 -12.20
CA GLN A 358 2.32 20.01 -12.20
C GLN A 358 1.82 19.16 -13.38
N ARG A 359 2.41 19.32 -14.58
CA ARG A 359 2.06 18.51 -15.74
C ARG A 359 2.46 17.06 -15.54
N ILE A 360 3.66 16.82 -14.99
CA ILE A 360 4.16 15.48 -14.62
C ILE A 360 3.23 14.85 -13.58
N PHE A 361 2.86 15.58 -12.53
CA PHE A 361 1.92 15.11 -11.52
C PHE A 361 0.59 14.65 -12.15
N ARG A 362 -0.03 15.53 -12.93
CA ARG A 362 -1.29 15.22 -13.62
C ARG A 362 -1.18 13.98 -14.52
N SER A 363 -0.11 13.86 -15.30
CA SER A 363 0.09 12.70 -16.19
C SER A 363 0.22 11.37 -15.44
N HIS A 364 0.84 11.39 -14.25
CA HIS A 364 1.04 10.19 -13.43
C HIS A 364 -0.22 9.67 -12.74
N TYR A 365 -1.22 10.54 -12.49
CA TYR A 365 -2.42 10.16 -11.75
C TYR A 365 -3.70 10.18 -12.59
N ARG A 366 -3.68 10.77 -13.81
CA ARG A 366 -4.86 10.92 -14.64
C ARG A 366 -5.65 9.61 -14.88
N PRO A 367 -5.04 8.46 -15.22
CA PRO A 367 -5.79 7.21 -15.40
C PRO A 367 -6.46 6.68 -14.13
N LEU A 368 -6.11 7.20 -12.96
CA LEU A 368 -6.72 6.81 -11.69
C LEU A 368 -8.02 7.60 -11.39
N LEU A 369 -8.33 8.61 -12.19
CA LEU A 369 -9.60 9.33 -12.13
C LEU A 369 -10.76 8.42 -12.56
N ASP A 370 -10.52 7.53 -13.50
CA ASP A 370 -11.53 6.61 -14.02
C ASP A 370 -11.91 5.55 -12.96
N PRO A 371 -13.17 5.14 -12.89
CA PRO A 371 -13.58 4.02 -12.03
C PRO A 371 -12.93 2.70 -12.50
N VAL A 372 -12.95 1.69 -11.64
CA VAL A 372 -12.46 0.32 -11.91
C VAL A 372 -13.58 -0.62 -12.32
#